data_ce38604cc67d6205f202419d8e35a9d4
#
_entry.id   ce38604cc67d6205f202419d8e35a9d4
#
_cell.length_a   1.000
_cell.length_b   1.000
_cell.length_c   1.000
_cell.angle_alpha   90.00
_cell.angle_beta   90.00
_cell.angle_gamma   90.00
#
_symmetry.space_group_name_H-M   'P 1'
#
loop_
_entity.id
_entity.type
_entity.pdbx_description
1 polymer ?
#
loop_
_entity_poly.entity_id
_entity_poly.type
_entity_poly.pdbx_seq_one_letter_code
_entity_poly.pdbx_strand_id
1 'polypeptide(L)'
;MPDRKGIVVEFFRLIDGGRPKEGLKLCSPDCVQHNPFVHGGMGALFDSMAAVQKEQGADFSHPGIQLRHVLEEGDLVAAHTQILFSKTDKSKGGLRQVHIFRFGEDDKIVEYWDVTQLIQQDMPHASNAF
;
A
#
# COMPACT_ATOMS: atom_id res chain seq x y z
N MET A 1 10.24 -20.76 -1.69
CA MET A 1 10.47 -19.37 -1.19
C MET A 1 9.71 -18.40 -2.07
N PRO A 2 8.93 -17.48 -1.52
CA PRO A 2 8.36 -16.42 -2.34
C PRO A 2 9.47 -15.54 -2.88
N ASP A 3 9.35 -15.15 -4.12
CA ASP A 3 10.23 -14.15 -4.71
C ASP A 3 9.87 -12.76 -4.16
N ARG A 4 10.65 -11.74 -4.51
CA ARG A 4 10.43 -10.38 -4.00
C ARG A 4 9.08 -9.81 -4.42
N LYS A 5 8.64 -10.10 -5.65
CA LYS A 5 7.29 -9.71 -6.08
C LYS A 5 6.22 -10.39 -5.23
N GLY A 6 6.41 -11.67 -4.91
CA GLY A 6 5.50 -12.39 -4.03
C GLY A 6 5.43 -11.80 -2.64
N ILE A 7 6.55 -11.31 -2.11
CA ILE A 7 6.59 -10.62 -0.81
C ILE A 7 5.76 -9.34 -0.87
N VAL A 8 5.85 -8.57 -1.95
CA VAL A 8 5.07 -7.35 -2.14
C VAL A 8 3.57 -7.67 -2.25
N VAL A 9 3.22 -8.73 -2.95
CA VAL A 9 1.82 -9.19 -3.02
C VAL A 9 1.31 -9.52 -1.62
N GLU A 10 2.10 -10.22 -0.80
CA GLU A 10 1.74 -10.54 0.58
C GLU A 10 1.57 -9.28 1.43
N PHE A 11 2.44 -8.28 1.24
CA PHE A 11 2.35 -7.00 1.93
C PHE A 11 0.94 -6.39 1.73
N PHE A 12 0.48 -6.30 0.49
CA PHE A 12 -0.83 -5.73 0.19
C PHE A 12 -1.98 -6.63 0.62
N ARG A 13 -1.79 -7.95 0.59
CA ARG A 13 -2.80 -8.88 1.07
C ARG A 13 -3.06 -8.68 2.57
N LEU A 14 -2.01 -8.45 3.35
CA LEU A 14 -2.15 -8.19 4.78
C LEU A 14 -2.87 -6.88 5.05
N ILE A 15 -2.57 -5.83 4.30
CA ILE A 15 -3.25 -4.54 4.43
C ILE A 15 -4.73 -4.67 4.05
N ASP A 16 -5.02 -5.30 2.92
CA ASP A 16 -6.39 -5.48 2.44
C ASP A 16 -7.22 -6.33 3.41
N GLY A 17 -6.58 -7.26 4.08
CA GLY A 17 -7.22 -8.10 5.09
C GLY A 17 -7.40 -7.45 6.46
N GLY A 18 -7.06 -6.16 6.59
CA GLY A 18 -7.19 -5.44 7.87
C GLY A 18 -6.10 -5.78 8.88
N ARG A 19 -4.97 -6.30 8.43
CA ARG A 19 -3.85 -6.72 9.29
C ARG A 19 -2.53 -6.06 8.89
N PRO A 20 -2.52 -4.71 8.75
CA PRO A 20 -1.31 -4.03 8.25
C PRO A 20 -0.10 -4.24 9.17
N LYS A 21 -0.30 -4.32 10.48
CA LYS A 21 0.81 -4.48 11.43
C LYS A 21 1.56 -5.80 11.26
N GLU A 22 0.91 -6.82 10.71
CA GLU A 22 1.58 -8.08 10.42
C GLU A 22 2.59 -7.94 9.28
N GLY A 23 2.51 -6.86 8.51
CA GLY A 23 3.49 -6.55 7.48
C GLY A 23 4.89 -6.30 8.03
N LEU A 24 5.03 -6.00 9.32
CA LEU A 24 6.35 -5.80 9.94
C LEU A 24 7.26 -7.02 9.79
N LYS A 25 6.68 -8.22 9.73
CA LYS A 25 7.47 -9.45 9.53
C LYS A 25 8.18 -9.49 8.17
N LEU A 26 7.70 -8.69 7.20
CA LEU A 26 8.29 -8.61 5.87
C LEU A 26 9.42 -7.57 5.79
N CYS A 27 9.59 -6.78 6.83
CA CYS A 27 10.51 -5.66 6.86
C CYS A 27 11.70 -5.93 7.77
N SER A 28 12.86 -5.36 7.42
CA SER A 28 13.99 -5.28 8.32
C SER A 28 13.63 -4.38 9.52
N PRO A 29 14.19 -4.64 10.72
CA PRO A 29 13.98 -3.76 11.87
C PRO A 29 14.39 -2.31 11.59
N ASP A 30 15.34 -2.10 10.70
CA ASP A 30 15.86 -0.78 10.34
C ASP A 30 15.20 -0.18 9.11
N CYS A 31 14.09 -0.77 8.65
CA CYS A 31 13.42 -0.33 7.43
C CYS A 31 13.03 1.14 7.52
N VAL A 32 13.43 1.92 6.52
CA VAL A 32 13.14 3.34 6.42
C VAL A 32 11.94 3.54 5.51
N GLN A 33 10.93 4.27 5.98
CA GLN A 33 9.79 4.65 5.16
C GLN A 33 9.85 6.16 4.87
N HIS A 34 9.36 6.53 3.68
CA HIS A 34 9.45 7.90 3.17
C HIS A 34 8.09 8.57 2.96
N ASN A 35 7.04 8.07 3.60
CA ASN A 35 5.73 8.73 3.51
C ASN A 35 5.81 10.06 4.27
N PRO A 36 5.60 11.21 3.59
CA PRO A 36 5.80 12.52 4.21
C PRO A 36 4.77 12.89 5.26
N PHE A 37 3.68 12.15 5.34
CA PHE A 37 2.59 12.43 6.28
C PHE A 37 2.71 11.64 7.58
N VAL A 38 3.69 10.74 7.69
CA VAL A 38 3.85 9.85 8.84
C VAL A 38 5.25 9.98 9.42
N HIS A 39 5.34 10.37 10.69
CA HIS A 39 6.61 10.40 11.42
C HIS A 39 7.00 8.98 11.84
N GLY A 40 8.29 8.68 11.80
CA GLY A 40 8.82 7.40 12.25
C GLY A 40 9.02 6.40 11.14
N GLY A 41 9.18 5.13 11.51
CA GLY A 41 9.48 4.05 10.59
C GLY A 41 8.26 3.28 10.13
N MET A 42 8.48 2.05 9.64
CA MET A 42 7.40 1.23 9.11
C MET A 42 6.35 0.85 10.17
N GLY A 43 6.75 0.71 11.44
CA GLY A 43 5.79 0.44 12.51
C GLY A 43 4.78 1.57 12.63
N ALA A 44 5.25 2.82 12.58
CA ALA A 44 4.37 3.99 12.63
C ALA A 44 3.46 4.05 11.41
N LEU A 45 3.97 3.69 10.23
CA LEU A 45 3.17 3.66 9.00
C LEU A 45 2.03 2.63 9.12
N PHE A 46 2.32 1.43 9.60
CA PHE A 46 1.29 0.41 9.79
C PHE A 46 0.28 0.78 10.86
N ASP A 47 0.73 1.44 11.94
CA ASP A 47 -0.18 1.96 12.97
C ASP A 47 -1.13 3.01 12.39
N SER A 48 -0.62 3.88 11.53
CA SER A 48 -1.44 4.87 10.84
C SER A 48 -2.48 4.22 9.95
N MET A 49 -2.10 3.20 9.20
CA MET A 49 -3.04 2.45 8.35
C MET A 49 -4.13 1.77 9.19
N ALA A 50 -3.75 1.16 10.30
CA ALA A 50 -4.70 0.48 11.19
C ALA A 50 -5.69 1.47 11.80
N ALA A 51 -5.21 2.66 12.19
CA ALA A 51 -6.06 3.71 12.75
C ALA A 51 -7.08 4.20 11.73
N VAL A 52 -6.67 4.42 10.48
CA VAL A 52 -7.57 4.84 9.41
C VAL A 52 -8.63 3.76 9.15
N GLN A 53 -8.23 2.50 9.06
CA GLN A 53 -9.17 1.40 8.85
C GLN A 53 -10.19 1.31 9.97
N LYS A 54 -9.76 1.51 11.22
CA LYS A 54 -10.64 1.48 12.37
C LYS A 54 -11.65 2.64 12.36
N GLU A 55 -11.18 3.84 12.01
CA GLU A 55 -12.03 5.03 11.94
C GLU A 55 -13.10 4.92 10.85
N GLN A 56 -12.75 4.33 9.72
CA GLN A 56 -13.65 4.22 8.58
C GLN A 56 -14.67 3.09 8.74
N GLY A 57 -14.48 2.21 9.71
CA GLY A 57 -15.41 1.13 10.00
C GLY A 57 -15.28 -0.06 9.06
N ALA A 58 -16.28 -0.93 9.10
CA ALA A 58 -16.23 -2.23 8.42
C ALA A 58 -16.11 -2.11 6.90
N ASP A 59 -16.74 -1.10 6.30
CA ASP A 59 -16.69 -0.92 4.84
C ASP A 59 -15.30 -0.55 4.36
N PHE A 60 -14.54 0.17 5.18
CA PHE A 60 -13.19 0.59 4.83
C PHE A 60 -12.14 -0.44 5.25
N SER A 61 -12.43 -1.29 6.23
CA SER A 61 -11.49 -2.34 6.65
C SER A 61 -11.15 -3.33 5.53
N HIS A 62 -11.99 -3.35 4.49
CA HIS A 62 -11.73 -4.11 3.27
C HIS A 62 -11.80 -3.14 2.08
N PRO A 63 -10.84 -2.24 1.96
CA PRO A 63 -10.91 -1.14 1.00
C PRO A 63 -10.88 -1.59 -0.46
N GLY A 64 -10.59 -2.86 -0.70
CA GLY A 64 -10.50 -3.33 -2.07
C GLY A 64 -9.27 -2.77 -2.75
N ILE A 65 -8.11 -2.96 -2.11
CA ILE A 65 -6.83 -2.64 -2.74
C ILE A 65 -6.67 -3.53 -3.96
N GLN A 66 -6.53 -2.92 -5.12
CA GLN A 66 -6.27 -3.64 -6.34
C GLN A 66 -4.83 -3.40 -6.76
N LEU A 67 -4.08 -4.50 -6.89
CA LEU A 67 -2.71 -4.47 -7.33
C LEU A 67 -2.72 -4.60 -8.86
N ARG A 68 -2.42 -3.49 -9.54
CA ARG A 68 -2.53 -3.41 -11.01
C ARG A 68 -1.29 -3.92 -11.71
N HIS A 69 -0.12 -3.53 -11.22
CA HIS A 69 1.16 -3.89 -11.81
C HIS A 69 2.19 -4.07 -10.72
N VAL A 70 3.03 -5.08 -10.88
CA VAL A 70 4.20 -5.31 -10.01
C VAL A 70 5.39 -5.52 -10.91
N LEU A 71 6.40 -4.69 -10.75
CA LEU A 71 7.62 -4.70 -11.57
C LEU A 71 8.82 -4.87 -10.66
N GLU A 72 9.77 -5.67 -11.10
CA GLU A 72 11.01 -5.89 -10.34
C GLU A 72 12.22 -5.57 -11.21
N GLU A 73 13.17 -4.82 -10.62
CA GLU A 73 14.46 -4.55 -11.26
C GLU A 73 15.53 -4.45 -10.18
N GLY A 74 16.53 -5.35 -10.24
CA GLY A 74 17.58 -5.39 -9.23
C GLY A 74 16.99 -5.66 -7.84
N ASP A 75 17.32 -4.80 -6.88
CA ASP A 75 16.82 -4.90 -5.51
C ASP A 75 15.51 -4.12 -5.27
N LEU A 76 14.92 -3.57 -6.34
CA LEU A 76 13.71 -2.77 -6.26
C LEU A 76 12.50 -3.50 -6.81
N VAL A 77 11.37 -3.33 -6.14
CA VAL A 77 10.06 -3.74 -6.65
C VAL A 77 9.13 -2.53 -6.61
N ALA A 78 8.47 -2.26 -7.72
CA ALA A 78 7.47 -1.21 -7.80
C ALA A 78 6.07 -1.85 -7.91
N ALA A 79 5.11 -1.28 -7.20
CA ALA A 79 3.73 -1.75 -7.21
C ALA A 79 2.79 -0.60 -7.50
N HIS A 80 1.94 -0.77 -8.50
CA HIS A 80 0.89 0.18 -8.84
C HIS A 80 -0.43 -0.33 -8.28
N THR A 81 -1.04 0.44 -7.38
CA THR A 81 -2.26 0.06 -6.69
C THR A 81 -3.35 1.10 -6.86
N GLN A 82 -4.58 0.67 -6.64
CA GLN A 82 -5.72 1.56 -6.49
C GLN A 82 -6.53 1.15 -5.26
N ILE A 83 -7.11 2.14 -4.59
CA ILE A 83 -8.01 1.93 -3.46
C ILE A 83 -9.27 2.75 -3.75
N LEU A 84 -10.42 2.09 -3.86
CA LEU A 84 -11.69 2.79 -4.08
C LEU A 84 -12.30 3.17 -2.73
N PHE A 85 -12.87 4.38 -2.63
CA PHE A 85 -13.56 4.82 -1.41
C PHE A 85 -14.89 4.07 -1.21
N SER A 86 -15.44 3.53 -2.29
CA SER A 86 -16.62 2.68 -2.22
C SER A 86 -16.42 1.47 -3.11
N LYS A 87 -16.66 0.27 -2.60
CA LYS A 87 -16.56 -0.97 -3.37
C LYS A 87 -17.65 -1.07 -4.44
N THR A 88 -18.78 -0.41 -4.21
CA THR A 88 -19.97 -0.54 -5.06
C THR A 88 -20.16 0.66 -5.99
N ASP A 89 -19.52 1.79 -5.69
CA ASP A 89 -19.70 3.02 -6.45
C ASP A 89 -18.35 3.67 -6.77
N LYS A 90 -17.81 3.35 -7.94
CA LYS A 90 -16.52 3.88 -8.39
C LYS A 90 -16.53 5.39 -8.58
N SER A 91 -17.72 5.99 -8.75
CA SER A 91 -17.82 7.44 -8.94
C SER A 91 -17.42 8.23 -7.70
N LYS A 92 -17.36 7.60 -6.54
CA LYS A 92 -16.93 8.25 -5.30
C LYS A 92 -15.43 8.50 -5.22
N GLY A 93 -14.68 8.01 -6.21
CA GLY A 93 -13.24 8.22 -6.27
C GLY A 93 -12.45 7.26 -5.42
N GLY A 94 -11.22 7.62 -5.14
CA GLY A 94 -10.31 6.77 -4.38
C GLY A 94 -8.89 7.30 -4.42
N LEU A 95 -7.95 6.41 -4.16
CA LEU A 95 -6.53 6.69 -4.20
C LEU A 95 -5.87 5.86 -5.31
N ARG A 96 -4.97 6.50 -6.02
CA ARG A 96 -4.08 5.85 -6.98
C ARG A 96 -2.66 5.99 -6.45
N GLN A 97 -1.94 4.88 -6.32
CA GLN A 97 -0.65 4.88 -5.64
C GLN A 97 0.39 4.11 -6.42
N VAL A 98 1.64 4.56 -6.29
CA VAL A 98 2.80 3.78 -6.68
C VAL A 98 3.67 3.63 -5.44
N HIS A 99 4.05 2.39 -5.15
CA HIS A 99 4.91 2.05 -4.02
C HIS A 99 6.21 1.50 -4.56
N ILE A 100 7.32 1.87 -3.94
CA ILE A 100 8.63 1.32 -4.29
C ILE A 100 9.22 0.70 -3.04
N PHE A 101 9.69 -0.54 -3.18
CA PHE A 101 10.29 -1.33 -2.10
C PHE A 101 11.72 -1.65 -2.47
N ARG A 102 12.66 -1.36 -1.58
CA ARG A 102 14.04 -1.86 -1.70
C ARG A 102 14.21 -3.05 -0.79
N PHE A 103 14.84 -4.09 -1.31
CA PHE A 103 15.09 -5.33 -0.58
C PHE A 103 16.56 -5.44 -0.21
N GLY A 104 16.83 -5.96 0.98
CA GLY A 104 18.17 -6.35 1.39
C GLY A 104 18.52 -7.76 0.90
N GLU A 105 19.73 -8.20 1.20
CA GLU A 105 20.22 -9.52 0.77
C GLU A 105 19.43 -10.67 1.39
N ASP A 106 18.78 -10.44 2.54
CA ASP A 106 17.96 -11.41 3.23
C ASP A 106 16.50 -11.43 2.74
N ASP A 107 16.21 -10.72 1.65
CA ASP A 107 14.86 -10.57 1.09
C ASP A 107 13.87 -9.91 2.04
N LYS A 108 14.37 -9.08 2.96
CA LYS A 108 13.52 -8.20 3.78
C LYS A 108 13.46 -6.82 3.16
N ILE A 109 12.31 -6.15 3.32
CA ILE A 109 12.13 -4.78 2.88
C ILE A 109 12.97 -3.88 3.78
N VAL A 110 13.89 -3.12 3.19
CA VAL A 110 14.79 -2.22 3.94
C VAL A 110 14.46 -0.76 3.69
N GLU A 111 13.70 -0.45 2.64
CA GLU A 111 13.32 0.93 2.34
C GLU A 111 12.02 0.93 1.56
N TYR A 112 11.19 1.94 1.80
CA TYR A 112 9.85 2.02 1.23
C TYR A 112 9.49 3.46 0.91
N TRP A 113 8.97 3.66 -0.28
CA TRP A 113 8.40 4.95 -0.74
C TRP A 113 6.98 4.73 -1.22
N ASP A 114 6.14 5.74 -1.09
CA ASP A 114 4.87 5.77 -1.78
C ASP A 114 4.61 7.14 -2.40
N VAL A 115 3.88 7.12 -3.49
CA VAL A 115 3.36 8.32 -4.14
C VAL A 115 1.87 8.11 -4.30
N THR A 116 1.08 9.02 -3.74
CA THR A 116 -0.36 8.89 -3.69
C THR A 116 -1.02 10.06 -4.41
N GLN A 117 -2.00 9.73 -5.25
CA GLN A 117 -2.83 10.72 -5.90
C GLN A 117 -4.28 10.49 -5.53
N LEU A 118 -4.91 11.54 -5.00
CA LEU A 118 -6.33 11.51 -4.68
C LEU A 118 -7.15 11.70 -5.95
N ILE A 119 -8.07 10.79 -6.21
CA ILE A 119 -9.01 10.89 -7.33
C ILE A 119 -10.38 11.23 -6.77
N GLN A 120 -10.85 12.44 -7.07
CA GLN A 120 -12.16 12.92 -6.67
C GLN A 120 -13.17 12.70 -7.78
N GLN A 121 -14.43 12.55 -7.41
CA GLN A 121 -15.50 12.17 -8.35
C GLN A 121 -15.76 13.20 -9.45
N ASP A 122 -15.40 14.46 -9.22
CA ASP A 122 -15.61 15.57 -10.17
C ASP A 122 -14.39 15.88 -11.04
N MET A 123 -13.32 15.10 -10.90
CA MET A 123 -12.13 15.29 -11.73
C MET A 123 -12.33 14.76 -13.13
N PRO A 124 -11.67 15.37 -14.15
CA PRO A 124 -11.60 14.77 -15.48
C PRO A 124 -11.05 13.34 -15.38
N HIS A 125 -11.65 12.43 -16.11
CA HIS A 125 -11.25 11.03 -16.13
C HIS A 125 -11.37 10.30 -14.78
N ALA A 126 -12.17 10.82 -13.83
CA ALA A 126 -12.32 10.15 -12.52
C ALA A 126 -12.78 8.70 -12.65
N SER A 127 -13.66 8.42 -13.63
CA SER A 127 -14.21 7.08 -13.82
C SER A 127 -13.20 6.08 -14.41
N ASN A 128 -12.12 6.57 -15.03
CA ASN A 128 -11.12 5.71 -15.66
C ASN A 128 -9.70 5.97 -15.15
N ALA A 129 -9.56 6.68 -14.03
CA ALA A 129 -8.26 6.96 -13.42
C ALA A 129 -7.61 5.72 -12.80
N PHE A 130 -8.38 4.67 -12.64
CA PHE A 130 -7.93 3.42 -12.05
C PHE A 130 -7.71 2.35 -13.15
#